data_91070a890453e219f1844bda2bf904fa
#
_entry.id   91070a890453e219f1844bda2bf904fa
#
_cell.length_a   1.000
_cell.length_b   1.000
_cell.length_c   1.000
_cell.angle_alpha   90.00
_cell.angle_beta   90.00
_cell.angle_gamma   90.00
#
_symmetry.space_group_name_H-M   'P 1'
#
loop_
_entity.id
_entity.type
_entity.pdbx_description
1 polymer ?
#
loop_
_entity_poly.entity_id
_entity_poly.type
_entity_poly.pdbx_seq_one_letter_code
_entity_poly.pdbx_strand_id
1 'polypeptide(L)'
;MSDWSRIQKRCGCGAAMMIHMHTLIYKRRVQIAEVPVYSCARCGIYEPVPMIRQELMTLLAELNEQTPSGSLSFAERSEWAAIVRDTLTSEGAGAAEEEGLGPAIQQAVQGRIDLLLDLYRFAFAAGEATWMAEIERRLSSLTGVALNGMKMESN
;
A
#
# COMPACT_ATOMS: atom_id res chain seq x y z
N MET A 1 2.51 2.70 -17.07
CA MET A 1 3.17 3.89 -16.59
C MET A 1 2.67 4.29 -15.25
N SER A 2 3.52 4.34 -14.32
CA SER A 2 3.08 4.64 -12.97
C SER A 2 2.83 6.13 -12.83
N ASP A 3 1.84 6.45 -12.04
CA ASP A 3 1.44 7.82 -11.79
C ASP A 3 2.04 8.33 -10.50
N TRP A 4 3.33 8.14 -10.37
CA TRP A 4 3.99 8.51 -9.13
C TRP A 4 3.93 10.00 -8.87
N SER A 5 3.76 10.78 -9.93
CA SER A 5 3.58 12.20 -9.75
C SER A 5 2.29 12.54 -9.04
N ARG A 6 1.35 11.60 -9.01
CA ARG A 6 0.07 11.84 -8.37
C ARG A 6 0.08 11.51 -6.89
N ILE A 7 1.22 11.11 -6.36
CA ILE A 7 1.30 10.89 -4.93
C ILE A 7 1.16 12.20 -4.19
N GLN A 8 1.48 13.30 -4.85
CA GLN A 8 1.16 14.60 -4.32
C GLN A 8 -0.16 15.03 -4.90
N LYS A 9 -1.11 15.32 -4.03
CA LYS A 9 -2.45 15.66 -4.44
C LYS A 9 -2.84 17.01 -3.83
N ARG A 10 -3.65 17.76 -4.56
CA ARG A 10 -4.17 19.01 -4.05
C ARG A 10 -5.56 18.82 -3.47
N CYS A 11 -5.77 19.43 -2.33
CA CYS A 11 -7.08 19.47 -1.72
C CYS A 11 -7.96 20.44 -2.51
N GLY A 12 -9.27 20.26 -2.41
CA GLY A 12 -10.19 21.19 -3.02
C GLY A 12 -10.06 22.60 -2.49
N CYS A 13 -9.47 22.79 -1.31
CA CYS A 13 -9.25 24.12 -0.76
C CYS A 13 -7.99 24.78 -1.33
N GLY A 14 -7.26 24.10 -2.19
CA GLY A 14 -6.07 24.66 -2.83
C GLY A 14 -4.76 24.29 -2.18
N ALA A 15 -4.78 23.74 -0.98
CA ALA A 15 -3.55 23.35 -0.29
C ALA A 15 -3.08 22.01 -0.78
N ALA A 16 -1.77 21.78 -0.68
CA ALA A 16 -1.22 20.47 -1.01
C ALA A 16 -1.56 19.48 0.08
N MET A 17 -1.92 18.28 -0.31
CA MET A 17 -2.19 17.21 0.63
C MET A 17 -0.93 16.39 0.83
N MET A 18 -0.78 15.87 2.03
CA MET A 18 0.39 15.08 2.42
C MET A 18 -0.03 13.66 2.70
N ILE A 19 0.87 12.72 2.42
CA ILE A 19 0.64 11.33 2.78
C ILE A 19 1.10 11.09 4.20
N HIS A 20 0.26 10.42 4.99
CA HIS A 20 0.69 9.95 6.30
C HIS A 20 -0.08 8.68 6.64
N MET A 21 0.37 8.00 7.68
CA MET A 21 -0.29 6.79 8.15
C MET A 21 -1.37 7.19 9.14
N HIS A 22 -2.52 6.60 8.99
CA HIS A 22 -3.70 6.97 9.76
C HIS A 22 -4.35 5.73 10.35
N THR A 23 -4.99 5.89 11.50
CA THR A 23 -5.75 4.81 12.12
C THR A 23 -7.23 5.08 11.91
N LEU A 24 -7.88 4.16 11.22
CA LEU A 24 -9.33 4.22 11.01
C LEU A 24 -10.04 3.46 12.12
N ILE A 25 -11.21 3.95 12.49
CA ILE A 25 -12.04 3.24 13.46
C ILE A 25 -13.31 2.82 12.75
N TYR A 26 -13.46 1.50 12.57
CA TYR A 26 -14.55 0.96 11.81
C TYR A 26 -15.66 0.51 12.75
N LYS A 27 -16.84 1.11 12.57
CA LYS A 27 -18.03 0.78 13.36
C LYS A 27 -17.76 0.87 14.85
N ARG A 28 -16.86 1.75 15.25
CA ARG A 28 -16.53 2.04 16.65
C ARG A 28 -16.00 0.82 17.42
N ARG A 29 -15.58 -0.22 16.71
CA ARG A 29 -15.10 -1.43 17.36
C ARG A 29 -13.73 -1.87 16.93
N VAL A 30 -13.41 -1.68 15.65
CA VAL A 30 -12.17 -2.19 15.10
C VAL A 30 -11.30 -1.03 14.71
N GLN A 31 -10.09 -1.00 15.23
CA GLN A 31 -9.09 0.00 14.86
C GLN A 31 -8.23 -0.60 13.77
N ILE A 32 -8.15 0.10 12.65
CA ILE A 32 -7.32 -0.33 11.53
C ILE A 32 -6.18 0.67 11.44
N ALA A 33 -5.02 0.25 11.92
CA ALA A 33 -3.85 1.13 11.98
C ALA A 33 -3.06 1.06 10.69
N GLU A 34 -2.24 2.06 10.46
CA GLU A 34 -1.27 2.10 9.38
C GLU A 34 -1.93 2.08 8.01
N VAL A 35 -2.94 2.91 7.84
CA VAL A 35 -3.60 3.10 6.56
C VAL A 35 -3.02 4.36 5.92
N PRO A 36 -2.39 4.25 4.74
CA PRO A 36 -1.85 5.47 4.10
C PRO A 36 -2.99 6.32 3.55
N VAL A 37 -2.98 7.58 3.92
CA VAL A 37 -4.00 8.53 3.49
C VAL A 37 -3.35 9.81 3.05
N TYR A 38 -4.04 10.53 2.17
CA TYR A 38 -3.76 11.94 1.94
C TYR A 38 -4.51 12.74 2.98
N SER A 39 -3.87 13.75 3.53
CA SER A 39 -4.54 14.64 4.45
C SER A 39 -4.20 16.08 4.13
N CYS A 40 -5.14 16.97 4.40
CA CYS A 40 -4.94 18.39 4.22
C CYS A 40 -4.84 19.06 5.58
N ALA A 41 -3.70 19.67 5.86
CA ALA A 41 -3.49 20.32 7.14
C ALA A 41 -4.40 21.56 7.30
N ARG A 42 -4.84 22.13 6.19
CA ARG A 42 -5.65 23.35 6.26
C ARG A 42 -7.11 23.04 6.60
N CYS A 43 -7.72 22.08 5.93
CA CYS A 43 -9.15 21.84 6.15
C CYS A 43 -9.43 20.50 6.83
N GLY A 44 -8.42 19.71 7.14
CA GLY A 44 -8.60 18.49 7.92
C GLY A 44 -9.19 17.32 7.17
N ILE A 45 -9.45 17.45 5.88
CA ILE A 45 -9.98 16.36 5.08
C ILE A 45 -8.89 15.34 4.84
N TYR A 46 -9.27 14.07 4.85
CA TYR A 46 -8.35 13.02 4.49
C TYR A 46 -9.07 11.95 3.67
N GLU A 47 -8.30 11.21 2.85
CA GLU A 47 -8.85 10.14 2.03
C GLU A 47 -7.76 9.10 1.80
N PRO A 48 -8.12 7.83 1.66
CA PRO A 48 -7.10 6.79 1.39
C PRO A 48 -6.41 7.04 0.06
N VAL A 49 -5.13 6.69 0.00
CA VAL A 49 -4.43 6.81 -1.28
C VAL A 49 -5.01 5.79 -2.26
N PRO A 50 -5.04 6.13 -3.55
CA PRO A 50 -5.73 5.25 -4.52
C PRO A 50 -5.16 3.84 -4.59
N MET A 51 -3.86 3.67 -4.38
CA MET A 51 -3.23 2.36 -4.55
C MET A 51 -3.74 1.32 -3.56
N ILE A 52 -4.21 1.77 -2.37
CA ILE A 52 -4.64 0.81 -1.36
C ILE A 52 -6.16 0.76 -1.22
N ARG A 53 -6.87 1.52 -2.04
CA ARG A 53 -8.31 1.64 -1.85
C ARG A 53 -9.00 0.30 -2.01
N GLN A 54 -8.63 -0.46 -3.04
CA GLN A 54 -9.27 -1.75 -3.27
C GLN A 54 -9.01 -2.72 -2.12
N GLU A 55 -7.77 -2.76 -1.64
CA GLU A 55 -7.45 -3.66 -0.54
C GLU A 55 -8.18 -3.24 0.74
N LEU A 56 -8.29 -1.95 0.96
CA LEU A 56 -9.00 -1.47 2.13
C LEU A 56 -10.47 -1.83 2.06
N MET A 57 -11.09 -1.65 0.89
CA MET A 57 -12.49 -2.01 0.72
C MET A 57 -12.71 -3.51 0.95
N THR A 58 -11.79 -4.33 0.46
CA THR A 58 -11.88 -5.76 0.67
C THR A 58 -11.81 -6.10 2.16
N LEU A 59 -10.89 -5.45 2.88
CA LEU A 59 -10.80 -5.69 4.31
C LEU A 59 -12.08 -5.28 5.02
N LEU A 60 -12.61 -4.11 4.70
CA LEU A 60 -13.82 -3.65 5.36
C LEU A 60 -14.99 -4.58 5.10
N ALA A 61 -15.03 -5.18 3.91
CA ALA A 61 -16.09 -6.13 3.60
C ALA A 61 -15.97 -7.42 4.40
N GLU A 62 -14.76 -7.78 4.82
CA GLU A 62 -14.56 -8.97 5.66
C GLU A 62 -15.00 -8.75 7.09
N LEU A 63 -15.03 -7.51 7.56
CA LEU A 63 -15.39 -7.20 8.93
C LEU A 63 -16.91 -7.16 9.04
N ASN A 64 -17.44 -7.76 10.12
CA ASN A 64 -18.87 -7.78 10.33
C ASN A 64 -19.14 -7.67 11.82
N GLU A 65 -20.42 -7.83 12.18
CA GLU A 65 -20.80 -7.66 13.57
C GLU A 65 -20.21 -8.73 14.46
N GLN A 66 -19.85 -9.87 13.91
CA GLN A 66 -19.27 -10.95 14.68
C GLN A 66 -17.78 -10.81 14.83
N THR A 67 -17.16 -9.89 14.10
CA THR A 67 -15.74 -9.64 14.26
C THR A 67 -15.47 -9.07 15.64
N PRO A 68 -14.54 -9.67 16.41
CA PRO A 68 -14.26 -9.14 17.75
C PRO A 68 -13.71 -7.73 17.70
N SER A 69 -14.00 -6.96 18.71
CA SER A 69 -13.40 -5.65 18.86
C SER A 69 -11.90 -5.82 19.03
N GLY A 70 -11.15 -4.84 18.52
CA GLY A 70 -9.71 -4.92 18.64
C GLY A 70 -9.05 -4.03 17.63
N SER A 71 -7.76 -4.27 17.41
CA SER A 71 -7.00 -3.49 16.44
C SER A 71 -6.21 -4.42 15.55
N LEU A 72 -6.00 -3.95 14.31
CA LEU A 72 -5.18 -4.67 13.36
C LEU A 72 -4.39 -3.66 12.55
N SER A 73 -3.34 -4.14 11.91
CA SER A 73 -2.49 -3.29 11.09
C SER A 73 -2.77 -3.54 9.62
N PHE A 74 -3.17 -2.48 8.92
CA PHE A 74 -3.41 -2.61 7.49
C PHE A 74 -2.11 -2.90 6.74
N ALA A 75 -0.98 -2.42 7.27
CA ALA A 75 0.30 -2.65 6.62
C ALA A 75 0.68 -4.13 6.61
N GLU A 76 0.15 -4.92 7.54
CA GLU A 76 0.41 -6.34 7.52
C GLU A 76 -0.39 -7.05 6.44
N ARG A 77 -1.39 -6.40 5.89
CA ARG A 77 -2.23 -6.97 4.86
C ARG A 77 -1.99 -6.38 3.48
N SER A 78 -1.34 -5.24 3.42
CA SER A 78 -1.13 -4.53 2.17
C SER A 78 0.34 -4.24 1.97
N GLU A 79 0.92 -4.77 0.89
CA GLU A 79 2.30 -4.46 0.56
C GLU A 79 2.49 -2.96 0.34
N TRP A 80 1.51 -2.32 -0.31
CA TRP A 80 1.59 -0.88 -0.54
C TRP A 80 1.67 -0.12 0.77
N ALA A 81 0.81 -0.48 1.71
CA ALA A 81 0.79 0.22 3.00
C ALA A 81 2.11 0.00 3.74
N ALA A 82 2.64 -1.21 3.70
CA ALA A 82 3.92 -1.50 4.35
C ALA A 82 5.05 -0.68 3.72
N ILE A 83 5.05 -0.57 2.41
CA ILE A 83 6.10 0.18 1.71
C ILE A 83 6.00 1.67 2.05
N VAL A 84 4.79 2.22 2.04
CA VAL A 84 4.62 3.63 2.39
C VAL A 84 5.06 3.89 3.82
N ARG A 85 4.65 3.01 4.75
CA ARG A 85 5.06 3.15 6.14
C ARG A 85 6.57 3.14 6.28
N ASP A 86 7.22 2.17 5.65
CA ASP A 86 8.66 2.03 5.78
C ASP A 86 9.40 3.19 5.14
N THR A 87 8.88 3.70 4.03
CA THR A 87 9.48 4.83 3.36
C THR A 87 9.40 6.08 4.24
N LEU A 88 8.22 6.32 4.83
CA LEU A 88 8.07 7.47 5.70
C LEU A 88 8.97 7.39 6.91
N THR A 89 9.17 6.18 7.42
CA THR A 89 9.98 5.99 8.62
C THR A 89 11.47 6.15 8.31
N SER A 90 11.94 5.56 7.22
CA SER A 90 13.38 5.48 6.98
C SER A 90 13.94 6.75 6.36
N GLU A 91 13.14 7.45 5.55
CA GLU A 91 13.68 8.62 4.85
C GLU A 91 13.68 9.89 5.66
N GLY A 92 12.91 9.91 6.72
CA GLY A 92 12.74 11.15 7.44
C GLY A 92 11.75 12.06 6.76
N ALA A 93 10.90 12.66 7.55
CA ALA A 93 9.78 13.42 7.01
C ALA A 93 10.24 14.66 6.24
N GLY A 94 11.30 15.31 6.70
CA GLY A 94 11.72 16.55 6.07
C GLY A 94 12.18 16.38 4.64
N ALA A 95 13.05 15.41 4.41
CA ALA A 95 13.58 15.19 3.07
C ALA A 95 12.48 14.73 2.12
N ALA A 96 11.60 13.85 2.61
CA ALA A 96 10.52 13.36 1.77
C ALA A 96 9.56 14.46 1.38
N GLU A 97 9.33 15.40 2.28
CA GLU A 97 8.39 16.47 1.99
C GLU A 97 8.91 17.42 0.92
N GLU A 98 10.20 17.71 0.95
CA GLU A 98 10.75 18.68 0.02
C GLU A 98 10.72 18.18 -1.41
N GLU A 99 11.07 16.92 -1.59
CA GLU A 99 11.15 16.36 -2.94
C GLU A 99 9.93 15.55 -3.32
N GLY A 100 9.00 15.41 -2.38
CA GLY A 100 7.86 14.57 -2.61
C GLY A 100 8.19 13.12 -2.34
N LEU A 101 7.19 12.37 -1.92
CA LEU A 101 7.38 10.97 -1.59
C LEU A 101 7.36 10.09 -2.83
N GLY A 102 6.90 10.64 -3.97
CA GLY A 102 6.73 9.82 -5.17
C GLY A 102 7.95 9.03 -5.56
N PRO A 103 9.11 9.71 -5.78
CA PRO A 103 10.29 8.97 -6.19
C PRO A 103 10.76 7.96 -5.15
N ALA A 104 10.68 8.30 -3.87
CA ALA A 104 11.12 7.39 -2.83
C ALA A 104 10.24 6.15 -2.77
N ILE A 105 8.94 6.34 -2.88
CA ILE A 105 8.01 5.22 -2.87
C ILE A 105 8.20 4.37 -4.12
N GLN A 106 8.40 5.01 -5.27
CA GLN A 106 8.63 4.27 -6.50
C GLN A 106 9.85 3.38 -6.39
N GLN A 107 10.94 3.91 -5.83
CA GLN A 107 12.14 3.10 -5.63
C GLN A 107 11.89 1.96 -4.68
N ALA A 108 11.17 2.22 -3.60
CA ALA A 108 10.88 1.17 -2.63
C ALA A 108 10.01 0.08 -3.23
N VAL A 109 9.04 0.45 -4.04
CA VAL A 109 8.19 -0.52 -4.72
C VAL A 109 9.01 -1.36 -5.69
N GLN A 110 9.86 -0.73 -6.47
CA GLN A 110 10.69 -1.47 -7.42
C GLN A 110 11.61 -2.44 -6.70
N GLY A 111 12.21 -2.00 -5.60
CA GLY A 111 13.06 -2.88 -4.81
C GLY A 111 12.30 -4.07 -4.25
N ARG A 112 11.07 -3.84 -3.79
CA ARG A 112 10.25 -4.92 -3.26
C ARG A 112 9.88 -5.90 -4.37
N ILE A 113 9.54 -5.40 -5.55
CA ILE A 113 9.22 -6.26 -6.68
C ILE A 113 10.44 -7.11 -7.06
N ASP A 114 11.61 -6.49 -7.14
CA ASP A 114 12.82 -7.22 -7.47
C ASP A 114 13.09 -8.33 -6.46
N LEU A 115 12.94 -8.02 -5.17
CA LEU A 115 13.14 -9.01 -4.13
C LEU A 115 12.14 -10.16 -4.25
N LEU A 116 10.88 -9.84 -4.49
CA LEU A 116 9.86 -10.87 -4.58
C LEU A 116 10.10 -11.76 -5.79
N LEU A 117 10.56 -11.18 -6.91
CA LEU A 117 10.87 -11.98 -8.08
C LEU A 117 12.04 -12.92 -7.81
N ASP A 118 13.05 -12.46 -7.10
CA ASP A 118 14.16 -13.33 -6.73
C ASP A 118 13.69 -14.46 -5.83
N LEU A 119 12.84 -14.14 -4.85
CA LEU A 119 12.30 -15.16 -3.98
C LEU A 119 11.43 -16.16 -4.75
N TYR A 120 10.70 -15.66 -5.74
CA TYR A 120 9.87 -16.54 -6.56
C TYR A 120 10.74 -17.55 -7.32
N ARG A 121 11.84 -17.08 -7.90
CA ARG A 121 12.74 -17.98 -8.60
C ARG A 121 13.29 -19.04 -7.66
N PHE A 122 13.64 -18.64 -6.44
CA PHE A 122 14.14 -19.56 -5.44
C PHE A 122 13.07 -20.60 -5.09
N ALA A 123 11.86 -20.15 -4.84
CA ALA A 123 10.77 -21.05 -4.47
C ALA A 123 10.44 -21.99 -5.62
N PHE A 124 10.49 -21.50 -6.85
CA PHE A 124 10.24 -22.33 -8.02
C PHE A 124 11.28 -23.42 -8.13
N ALA A 125 12.56 -23.06 -7.97
CA ALA A 125 13.64 -24.04 -8.05
C ALA A 125 13.55 -25.08 -6.94
N ALA A 126 13.04 -24.67 -5.77
CA ALA A 126 12.91 -25.59 -4.64
C ALA A 126 11.62 -26.41 -4.68
N GLY A 127 10.72 -26.12 -5.63
CA GLY A 127 9.46 -26.84 -5.72
C GLY A 127 8.46 -26.49 -4.64
N GLU A 128 8.56 -25.30 -4.06
CA GLU A 128 7.71 -24.89 -2.95
C GLU A 128 6.47 -24.18 -3.48
N ALA A 129 5.46 -24.97 -3.83
CA ALA A 129 4.27 -24.42 -4.49
C ALA A 129 3.52 -23.42 -3.61
N THR A 130 3.42 -23.71 -2.31
CA THR A 130 2.71 -22.82 -1.39
C THR A 130 3.41 -21.48 -1.31
N TRP A 131 4.74 -21.50 -1.23
CA TRP A 131 5.51 -20.28 -1.15
C TRP A 131 5.40 -19.49 -2.45
N MET A 132 5.41 -20.18 -3.58
CA MET A 132 5.23 -19.52 -4.87
C MET A 132 3.89 -18.78 -4.93
N ALA A 133 2.83 -19.43 -4.47
CA ALA A 133 1.51 -18.81 -4.48
C ALA A 133 1.47 -17.58 -3.60
N GLU A 134 2.12 -17.63 -2.46
CA GLU A 134 2.16 -16.49 -1.55
C GLU A 134 2.89 -15.32 -2.20
N ILE A 135 4.02 -15.58 -2.85
CA ILE A 135 4.78 -14.53 -3.51
C ILE A 135 4.00 -13.95 -4.67
N GLU A 136 3.30 -14.82 -5.43
CA GLU A 136 2.48 -14.31 -6.53
C GLU A 136 1.40 -13.36 -6.03
N ARG A 137 0.79 -13.69 -4.90
CA ARG A 137 -0.24 -12.85 -4.34
C ARG A 137 0.33 -11.48 -3.97
N ARG A 138 1.50 -11.47 -3.37
CA ARG A 138 2.13 -10.21 -2.98
C ARG A 138 2.54 -9.38 -4.19
N LEU A 139 3.06 -10.04 -5.23
CA LEU A 139 3.41 -9.33 -6.45
C LEU A 139 2.18 -8.74 -7.12
N SER A 140 1.08 -9.49 -7.15
CA SER A 140 -0.16 -8.98 -7.73
C SER A 140 -0.63 -7.73 -7.00
N SER A 141 -0.50 -7.73 -5.69
CA SER A 141 -0.90 -6.59 -4.89
C SER A 141 -0.12 -5.34 -5.29
N LEU A 142 1.16 -5.49 -5.56
CA LEU A 142 2.00 -4.35 -5.90
C LEU A 142 1.80 -3.88 -7.34
N THR A 143 1.61 -4.82 -8.25
CA THR A 143 1.52 -4.47 -9.66
C THR A 143 0.10 -4.21 -10.11
N GLY A 144 -0.88 -4.65 -9.32
CA GLY A 144 -2.27 -4.53 -9.72
C GLY A 144 -2.69 -5.55 -10.76
N VAL A 145 -1.81 -6.48 -11.10
CA VAL A 145 -2.08 -7.49 -12.12
C VAL A 145 -1.55 -8.82 -11.61
N ALA A 146 -2.34 -9.88 -11.77
CA ALA A 146 -1.86 -11.21 -11.43
C ALA A 146 -0.73 -11.60 -12.38
N LEU A 147 0.19 -12.45 -11.90
CA LEU A 147 1.28 -12.90 -12.74
C LEU A 147 0.77 -13.57 -14.01
N ASN A 148 -0.30 -14.34 -13.89
CA ASN A 148 -0.89 -14.95 -15.08
C ASN A 148 -1.39 -13.90 -16.05
N GLY A 149 -2.01 -12.85 -15.54
CA GLY A 149 -2.47 -11.77 -16.37
C GLY A 149 -1.33 -11.05 -17.04
N MET A 150 -0.23 -10.87 -16.31
CA MET A 150 0.94 -10.24 -16.90
C MET A 150 1.49 -11.03 -18.07
N LYS A 151 1.53 -12.35 -17.94
CA LYS A 151 2.00 -13.18 -19.03
C LYS A 151 1.11 -13.05 -20.25
N MET A 152 -0.18 -12.95 -20.04
CA MET A 152 -1.10 -12.81 -21.14
C MET A 152 -0.98 -11.45 -21.81
N GLU A 153 -0.73 -10.44 -21.00
CA GLU A 153 -0.62 -9.09 -21.55
C GLU A 153 0.68 -8.83 -22.28
N SER A 154 1.68 -9.61 -21.99
CA SER A 154 2.94 -9.40 -22.68
C SER A 154 2.96 -9.98 -24.07
N ASN A 155 1.90 -10.58 -24.49
CA ASN A 155 1.79 -11.12 -25.85
C ASN A 155 1.65 -10.03 -26.92
#